data_e2e270e102fe21f65b09a0bd1b3c81ce
#
_entry.id   e2e270e102fe21f65b09a0bd1b3c81ce
#
_cell.length_a   1.000
_cell.length_b   1.000
_cell.length_c   1.000
_cell.angle_alpha   90.00
_cell.angle_beta   90.00
_cell.angle_gamma   90.00
#
_symmetry.space_group_name_H-M   'P 1'
#
loop_
_entity.id
_entity.type
_entity.pdbx_description
1 polymer ?
#
loop_
_entity_poly.entity_id
_entity_poly.type
_entity_poly.pdbx_seq_one_letter_code
_entity_poly.pdbx_strand_id
1 'polypeptide(L)'
;MTDTPVLLEVSDLKKHYPVRSGVLRRKVGTVHAVDGVSFTVGTGETLGLVGESGCGKSTVARTILRLVEPTGGSIRLDGRDITHLGKSELRPNRRSMQIIFQDPFASLNPRMTAGDIVGEPLSVHGLAAGEAKRKRVAELFEQVGLRPDQIHNYPHQFSGGQRQRICIARALSLGP
;
A
#
# COMPACT_ATOMS: atom_id res chain seq x y z
N MET A 1 -13.07 21.10 -19.99
CA MET A 1 -12.09 20.49 -19.08
C MET A 1 -12.88 20.09 -17.86
N THR A 2 -13.11 18.79 -17.65
CA THR A 2 -13.79 18.29 -16.47
C THR A 2 -12.87 18.54 -15.28
N ASP A 3 -13.32 19.38 -14.35
CA ASP A 3 -12.62 19.71 -13.11
C ASP A 3 -12.69 18.49 -12.19
N THR A 4 -11.87 17.46 -12.49
CA THR A 4 -11.82 16.23 -11.69
C THR A 4 -11.14 16.59 -10.36
N PRO A 5 -11.78 16.37 -9.23
CA PRO A 5 -11.19 16.72 -7.95
C PRO A 5 -9.88 15.95 -7.73
N VAL A 6 -8.84 16.66 -7.30
CA VAL A 6 -7.52 16.09 -7.01
C VAL A 6 -7.63 15.22 -5.78
N LEU A 7 -7.36 13.91 -5.93
CA LEU A 7 -7.36 12.95 -4.84
C LEU A 7 -5.99 12.87 -4.15
N LEU A 8 -4.91 12.85 -4.94
CA LEU A 8 -3.54 12.80 -4.43
C LEU A 8 -2.73 13.94 -5.04
N GLU A 9 -2.07 14.73 -4.20
CA GLU A 9 -1.12 15.74 -4.59
C GLU A 9 0.24 15.45 -3.92
N VAL A 10 1.28 15.38 -4.73
CA VAL A 10 2.66 15.18 -4.30
C VAL A 10 3.49 16.35 -4.80
N SER A 11 4.17 17.06 -3.91
CA SER A 11 4.94 18.25 -4.25
C SER A 11 6.37 18.17 -3.71
N ASP A 12 7.34 18.27 -4.61
CA ASP A 12 8.80 18.27 -4.33
C ASP A 12 9.23 17.12 -3.41
N LEU A 13 8.63 15.93 -3.60
CA LEU A 13 8.85 14.77 -2.73
C LEU A 13 10.32 14.35 -2.78
N LYS A 14 10.93 14.25 -1.59
CA LYS A 14 12.32 13.81 -1.43
C LYS A 14 12.41 12.65 -0.44
N LYS A 15 13.25 11.68 -0.80
CA LYS A 15 13.67 10.62 0.09
C LYS A 15 15.14 10.33 -0.05
N HIS A 16 15.90 10.76 0.92
CA HIS A 16 17.34 10.60 1.01
C HIS A 16 17.69 9.64 2.13
N TYR A 17 18.56 8.67 1.85
CA TYR A 17 19.04 7.69 2.82
C TYR A 17 20.49 8.02 3.21
N PRO A 18 20.77 8.27 4.51
CA PRO A 18 22.14 8.49 4.94
C PRO A 18 22.93 7.19 4.86
N VAL A 19 24.06 7.20 4.17
CA VAL A 19 25.05 6.11 4.18
C VAL A 19 25.93 6.30 5.40
N ARG A 20 25.97 5.28 6.25
CA ARG A 20 26.78 5.26 7.47
C ARG A 20 27.85 4.20 7.36
N SER A 21 29.10 4.50 7.75
CA SER A 21 30.23 3.57 7.72
C SER A 21 31.01 3.60 9.04
N GLY A 22 31.75 2.52 9.26
CA GLY A 22 32.58 2.31 10.44
C GLY A 22 31.85 1.93 11.70
N VAL A 23 32.60 1.54 12.74
CA VAL A 23 32.10 1.12 14.06
C VAL A 23 31.25 2.21 14.73
N LEU A 24 31.62 3.49 14.52
CA LEU A 24 30.92 4.65 15.06
C LEU A 24 29.74 5.12 14.18
N ARG A 25 29.35 4.39 13.13
CA ARG A 25 28.22 4.72 12.23
C ARG A 25 28.23 6.18 11.75
N ARG A 26 29.40 6.75 11.44
CA ARG A 26 29.49 8.12 10.93
C ARG A 26 28.86 8.22 9.55
N LYS A 27 28.13 9.33 9.30
CA LYS A 27 27.53 9.62 8.00
C LYS A 27 28.67 9.92 7.00
N VAL A 28 28.81 9.07 5.98
CA VAL A 28 29.86 9.18 4.94
C VAL A 28 29.28 9.61 3.58
N GLY A 29 27.97 9.63 3.44
CA GLY A 29 27.31 10.03 2.20
C GLY A 29 25.79 10.05 2.34
N THR A 30 25.11 10.29 1.22
CA THR A 30 23.64 10.26 1.14
C THR A 30 23.25 9.68 -0.21
N VAL A 31 22.33 8.71 -0.22
CA VAL A 31 21.71 8.19 -1.44
C VAL A 31 20.40 8.94 -1.65
N HIS A 32 20.28 9.65 -2.76
CA HIS A 32 19.08 10.38 -3.20
C HIS A 32 18.16 9.40 -3.96
N ALA A 33 17.33 8.67 -3.23
CA ALA A 33 16.45 7.66 -3.84
C ALA A 33 15.23 8.30 -4.53
N VAL A 34 14.77 9.44 -4.04
CA VAL A 34 13.76 10.31 -4.65
C VAL A 34 14.22 11.74 -4.43
N ASP A 35 14.23 12.56 -5.47
CA ASP A 35 14.77 13.93 -5.40
C ASP A 35 13.92 14.91 -6.22
N GLY A 36 12.89 15.49 -5.57
CA GLY A 36 12.07 16.54 -6.15
C GLY A 36 10.96 16.08 -7.10
N VAL A 37 10.28 14.94 -6.79
CA VAL A 37 9.17 14.45 -7.61
C VAL A 37 7.86 15.14 -7.26
N SER A 38 7.16 15.66 -8.30
CA SER A 38 5.85 16.31 -8.14
C SER A 38 4.85 15.78 -9.17
N PHE A 39 3.62 15.50 -8.74
CA PHE A 39 2.50 15.13 -9.59
C PHE A 39 1.18 15.19 -8.83
N THR A 40 0.08 15.13 -9.57
CA THR A 40 -1.28 14.99 -9.01
C THR A 40 -1.97 13.79 -9.63
N VAL A 41 -2.94 13.23 -8.91
CA VAL A 41 -3.83 12.17 -9.40
C VAL A 41 -5.26 12.56 -9.05
N GLY A 42 -6.12 12.63 -10.05
CA GLY A 42 -7.54 12.91 -9.88
C GLY A 42 -8.33 11.68 -9.42
N THR A 43 -9.55 11.89 -8.97
CA THR A 43 -10.48 10.81 -8.64
C THR A 43 -10.80 9.96 -9.88
N GLY A 44 -10.62 8.64 -9.77
CA GLY A 44 -10.82 7.70 -10.88
C GLY A 44 -9.72 7.74 -11.96
N GLU A 45 -8.64 8.50 -11.73
CA GLU A 45 -7.50 8.58 -12.65
C GLU A 45 -6.48 7.46 -12.38
N THR A 46 -5.78 7.06 -13.43
CA THR A 46 -4.63 6.15 -13.34
C THR A 46 -3.37 6.86 -13.78
N LEU A 47 -2.40 6.99 -12.88
CA LEU A 47 -1.08 7.54 -13.18
C LEU A 47 -0.04 6.43 -13.31
N GLY A 48 0.62 6.35 -14.45
CA GLY A 48 1.75 5.44 -14.69
C GLY A 48 3.08 6.05 -14.29
N LEU A 49 3.79 5.45 -13.33
CA LEU A 49 5.16 5.83 -12.96
C LEU A 49 6.16 4.92 -13.67
N VAL A 50 6.86 5.44 -14.67
CA VAL A 50 7.78 4.71 -15.55
C VAL A 50 9.23 5.11 -15.29
N GLY A 51 10.17 4.21 -15.52
CA GLY A 51 11.61 4.45 -15.40
C GLY A 51 12.39 3.14 -15.25
N GLU A 52 13.71 3.22 -15.28
CA GLU A 52 14.62 2.07 -15.17
C GLU A 52 14.53 1.38 -13.82
N SER A 53 15.05 0.14 -13.75
CA SER A 53 15.16 -0.58 -12.46
C SER A 53 16.08 0.20 -11.51
N GLY A 54 15.64 0.38 -10.27
CA GLY A 54 16.43 1.11 -9.26
C GLY A 54 16.26 2.64 -9.27
N CYS A 55 15.55 3.26 -10.22
CA CYS A 55 15.36 4.72 -10.28
C CYS A 55 14.43 5.32 -9.19
N GLY A 56 14.00 4.55 -8.22
CA GLY A 56 13.24 5.07 -7.07
C GLY A 56 11.71 4.90 -7.10
N LYS A 57 11.10 4.31 -8.15
CA LYS A 57 9.64 4.12 -8.26
C LYS A 57 8.99 3.50 -7.01
N SER A 58 9.56 2.40 -6.54
CA SER A 58 9.05 1.72 -5.32
C SER A 58 9.27 2.56 -4.06
N THR A 59 10.29 3.41 -4.05
CA THR A 59 10.53 4.35 -2.95
C THR A 59 9.49 5.46 -2.96
N VAL A 60 9.14 6.01 -4.13
CA VAL A 60 8.04 6.99 -4.28
C VAL A 60 6.75 6.41 -3.72
N ALA A 61 6.31 5.23 -4.19
CA ALA A 61 5.09 4.59 -3.74
C ALA A 61 5.07 4.35 -2.21
N ARG A 62 6.16 3.82 -1.65
CA ARG A 62 6.28 3.59 -0.20
C ARG A 62 6.29 4.89 0.61
N THR A 63 6.85 5.96 0.06
CA THR A 63 6.92 7.26 0.73
C THR A 63 5.55 7.93 0.74
N ILE A 64 4.79 7.85 -0.36
CA ILE A 64 3.41 8.35 -0.44
C ILE A 64 2.52 7.65 0.60
N LEU A 65 2.64 6.34 0.73
CA LEU A 65 1.90 5.55 1.73
C LEU A 65 2.43 5.71 3.16
N ARG A 66 3.45 6.55 3.37
CA ARG A 66 4.08 6.75 4.66
C ARG A 66 4.52 5.44 5.33
N LEU A 67 4.94 4.46 4.49
CA LEU A 67 5.70 3.27 4.92
C LEU A 67 7.17 3.62 5.12
N VAL A 68 7.63 4.66 4.43
CA VAL A 68 8.95 5.29 4.56
C VAL A 68 8.72 6.79 4.74
N GLU A 69 9.34 7.37 5.76
CA GLU A 69 9.23 8.81 6.02
C GLU A 69 9.89 9.63 4.91
N PRO A 70 9.22 10.67 4.34
CA PRO A 70 9.85 11.60 3.42
C PRO A 70 10.96 12.38 4.13
N THR A 71 11.94 12.84 3.38
CA THR A 71 12.98 13.77 3.88
C THR A 71 12.74 15.21 3.44
N GLY A 72 11.78 15.44 2.55
CA GLY A 72 11.34 16.74 2.09
C GLY A 72 10.12 16.62 1.17
N GLY A 73 9.54 17.76 0.85
CA GLY A 73 8.31 17.85 0.06
C GLY A 73 7.05 17.64 0.88
N SER A 74 5.90 17.54 0.20
CA SER A 74 4.61 17.34 0.82
C SER A 74 3.75 16.33 0.08
N ILE A 75 2.85 15.68 0.83
CA ILE A 75 1.88 14.68 0.35
C ILE A 75 0.50 15.07 0.88
N ARG A 76 -0.45 15.31 -0.02
CA ARG A 76 -1.84 15.56 0.33
C ARG A 76 -2.74 14.48 -0.24
N LEU A 77 -3.62 13.96 0.58
CA LEU A 77 -4.64 12.99 0.20
C LEU A 77 -6.01 13.61 0.49
N ASP A 78 -6.85 13.71 -0.53
CA ASP A 78 -8.18 14.31 -0.44
C ASP A 78 -8.14 15.70 0.26
N GLY A 79 -7.19 16.55 -0.19
CA GLY A 79 -6.94 17.89 0.35
C GLY A 79 -6.25 17.94 1.71
N ARG A 80 -6.12 16.82 2.43
CA ARG A 80 -5.48 16.75 3.75
C ARG A 80 -3.99 16.48 3.63
N ASP A 81 -3.17 17.30 4.26
CA ASP A 81 -1.72 17.03 4.36
C ASP A 81 -1.46 15.85 5.31
N ILE A 82 -0.80 14.81 4.77
CA ILE A 82 -0.43 13.60 5.49
C ILE A 82 1.09 13.46 5.68
N THR A 83 1.87 14.47 5.27
CA THR A 83 3.34 14.43 5.17
C THR A 83 4.02 14.08 6.49
N HIS A 84 3.53 14.63 7.60
CA HIS A 84 4.18 14.48 8.92
C HIS A 84 3.25 13.95 10.00
N LEU A 85 2.07 13.40 9.62
CA LEU A 85 1.15 12.81 10.58
C LEU A 85 1.80 11.69 11.40
N GLY A 86 1.53 11.66 12.68
CA GLY A 86 1.92 10.58 13.57
C GLY A 86 1.20 9.26 13.22
N LYS A 87 1.68 8.14 13.77
CA LYS A 87 1.13 6.80 13.45
C LYS A 87 -0.36 6.68 13.76
N SER A 88 -0.82 7.28 14.85
CA SER A 88 -2.24 7.29 15.25
C SER A 88 -3.12 8.08 14.29
N GLU A 89 -2.66 9.26 13.87
CA GLU A 89 -3.35 10.14 12.93
C GLU A 89 -3.34 9.59 11.50
N LEU A 90 -2.28 8.87 11.13
CA LEU A 90 -2.15 8.24 9.81
C LEU A 90 -3.03 6.98 9.67
N ARG A 91 -3.37 6.31 10.77
CA ARG A 91 -4.15 5.08 10.76
C ARG A 91 -5.50 5.19 10.02
N PRO A 92 -6.34 6.23 10.21
CA PRO A 92 -7.55 6.42 9.42
C PRO A 92 -7.26 6.58 7.92
N ASN A 93 -6.21 7.33 7.54
CA ASN A 93 -5.84 7.58 6.15
C ASN A 93 -5.35 6.30 5.44
N ARG A 94 -4.73 5.36 6.15
CA ARG A 94 -4.32 4.05 5.61
C ARG A 94 -5.50 3.20 5.15
N ARG A 95 -6.69 3.47 5.61
CA ARG A 95 -7.90 2.83 5.15
C ARG A 95 -8.22 3.19 3.70
N SER A 96 -7.99 4.45 3.32
CA SER A 96 -8.21 4.97 1.96
C SER A 96 -7.04 4.72 1.01
N MET A 97 -5.88 4.27 1.53
CA MET A 97 -4.68 4.01 0.73
C MET A 97 -4.24 2.56 0.90
N GLN A 98 -4.24 1.79 -0.17
CA GLN A 98 -3.80 0.40 -0.15
C GLN A 98 -2.64 0.18 -1.13
N ILE A 99 -1.84 -0.85 -0.88
CA ILE A 99 -0.75 -1.24 -1.76
C ILE A 99 -0.85 -2.71 -2.14
N ILE A 100 -0.62 -2.98 -3.41
CA ILE A 100 -0.45 -4.34 -3.93
C ILE A 100 0.98 -4.44 -4.43
N PHE A 101 1.78 -5.31 -3.81
CA PHE A 101 3.17 -5.52 -4.21
C PHE A 101 3.25 -6.43 -5.44
N GLN A 102 4.34 -6.27 -6.21
CA GLN A 102 4.61 -7.09 -7.40
C GLN A 102 4.83 -8.57 -7.06
N ASP A 103 5.43 -8.87 -5.91
CA ASP A 103 5.66 -10.25 -5.45
C ASP A 103 4.54 -10.68 -4.47
N PRO A 104 3.60 -11.49 -4.95
CA PRO A 104 2.55 -12.02 -4.09
C PRO A 104 3.06 -13.06 -3.09
N PHE A 105 4.19 -13.73 -3.37
CA PHE A 105 4.75 -14.74 -2.46
C PHE A 105 5.28 -14.09 -1.17
N ALA A 106 6.03 -13.00 -1.29
CA ALA A 106 6.54 -12.26 -0.14
C ALA A 106 5.45 -11.47 0.60
N SER A 107 4.28 -11.27 -0.03
CA SER A 107 3.21 -10.40 0.50
C SER A 107 2.18 -11.14 1.36
N LEU A 108 2.13 -12.47 1.30
CA LEU A 108 1.16 -13.30 2.02
C LEU A 108 1.86 -14.07 3.14
N ASN A 109 1.31 -13.98 4.36
CA ASN A 109 1.81 -14.78 5.48
C ASN A 109 1.48 -16.27 5.25
N PRO A 110 2.47 -17.16 5.09
CA PRO A 110 2.24 -18.55 4.76
C PRO A 110 1.57 -19.36 5.90
N ARG A 111 1.52 -18.80 7.11
CA ARG A 111 0.93 -19.43 8.29
C ARG A 111 -0.54 -19.07 8.50
N MET A 112 -1.08 -18.16 7.69
CA MET A 112 -2.48 -17.75 7.75
C MET A 112 -3.25 -18.35 6.58
N THR A 113 -4.54 -18.63 6.79
CA THR A 113 -5.43 -18.98 5.68
C THR A 113 -5.66 -17.78 4.77
N ALA A 114 -6.05 -18.02 3.53
CA ALA A 114 -6.35 -16.94 2.58
C ALA A 114 -7.51 -16.05 3.08
N GLY A 115 -8.49 -16.65 3.73
CA GLY A 115 -9.59 -15.93 4.38
C GLY A 115 -9.13 -15.04 5.53
N ASP A 116 -8.20 -15.52 6.36
CA ASP A 116 -7.63 -14.70 7.44
C ASP A 116 -6.82 -13.53 6.90
N ILE A 117 -6.03 -13.75 5.84
CA ILE A 117 -5.24 -12.70 5.19
C ILE A 117 -6.13 -11.58 4.64
N VAL A 118 -7.22 -11.94 3.94
CA VAL A 118 -8.17 -10.96 3.37
C VAL A 118 -9.00 -10.29 4.47
N GLY A 119 -9.32 -11.02 5.53
CA GLY A 119 -10.12 -10.52 6.66
C GLY A 119 -9.34 -9.76 7.73
N GLU A 120 -7.99 -9.84 7.73
CA GLU A 120 -7.15 -9.17 8.72
C GLU A 120 -7.37 -7.65 8.76
N PRO A 121 -7.37 -6.92 7.63
CA PRO A 121 -7.60 -5.48 7.63
C PRO A 121 -8.97 -5.10 8.22
N LEU A 122 -10.02 -5.89 7.95
CA LEU A 122 -11.36 -5.67 8.52
C LEU A 122 -11.33 -5.71 10.05
N SER A 123 -10.60 -6.68 10.61
CA SER A 123 -10.44 -6.83 12.07
C SER A 123 -9.58 -5.71 12.65
N VAL A 124 -8.45 -5.37 12.03
CA VAL A 124 -7.51 -4.33 12.48
C VAL A 124 -8.19 -2.95 12.52
N HIS A 125 -9.05 -2.66 11.54
CA HIS A 125 -9.79 -1.39 11.47
C HIS A 125 -11.17 -1.44 12.16
N GLY A 126 -11.54 -2.55 12.79
CA GLY A 126 -12.80 -2.70 13.51
C GLY A 126 -14.04 -2.63 12.62
N LEU A 127 -13.93 -3.00 11.33
CA LEU A 127 -15.02 -2.89 10.35
C LEU A 127 -15.96 -4.08 10.36
N ALA A 128 -15.43 -5.27 10.63
CA ALA A 128 -16.22 -6.51 10.72
C ALA A 128 -15.54 -7.53 11.62
N ALA A 129 -16.37 -8.34 12.28
CA ALA A 129 -15.94 -9.46 13.14
C ALA A 129 -16.89 -10.64 12.96
N GLY A 130 -16.46 -11.84 13.42
CA GLY A 130 -17.32 -13.04 13.44
C GLY A 130 -17.89 -13.39 12.06
N GLU A 131 -19.19 -13.63 12.01
CA GLU A 131 -19.90 -14.04 10.80
C GLU A 131 -19.92 -12.95 9.72
N ALA A 132 -20.10 -11.68 10.10
CA ALA A 132 -20.08 -10.55 9.17
C ALA A 132 -18.73 -10.45 8.44
N LYS A 133 -17.60 -10.70 9.13
CA LYS A 133 -16.28 -10.75 8.50
C LYS A 133 -16.20 -11.93 7.51
N ARG A 134 -16.67 -13.13 7.88
CA ARG A 134 -16.64 -14.29 6.99
C ARG A 134 -17.44 -14.06 5.71
N LYS A 135 -18.63 -13.50 5.83
CA LYS A 135 -19.49 -13.14 4.69
C LYS A 135 -18.78 -12.15 3.77
N ARG A 136 -18.22 -11.07 4.34
CA ARG A 136 -17.51 -10.06 3.57
C ARG A 136 -16.27 -10.63 2.84
N VAL A 137 -15.53 -11.53 3.48
CA VAL A 137 -14.38 -12.21 2.87
C VAL A 137 -14.83 -13.11 1.71
N ALA A 138 -15.94 -13.85 1.85
CA ALA A 138 -16.48 -14.68 0.77
C ALA A 138 -16.88 -13.83 -0.44
N GLU A 139 -17.58 -12.70 -0.23
CA GLU A 139 -17.91 -11.73 -1.29
C GLU A 139 -16.67 -11.19 -2.01
N LEU A 140 -15.60 -10.87 -1.26
CA LEU A 140 -14.35 -10.40 -1.83
C LEU A 140 -13.65 -11.47 -2.67
N PHE A 141 -13.72 -12.75 -2.26
CA PHE A 141 -13.20 -13.86 -3.06
C PHE A 141 -13.94 -13.96 -4.39
N GLU A 142 -15.26 -13.91 -4.40
CA GLU A 142 -16.07 -13.92 -5.62
C GLU A 142 -15.73 -12.72 -6.51
N GLN A 143 -15.60 -11.52 -5.93
CA GLN A 143 -15.29 -10.30 -6.67
C GLN A 143 -13.96 -10.38 -7.42
N VAL A 144 -12.96 -11.11 -6.89
CA VAL A 144 -11.68 -11.33 -7.58
C VAL A 144 -11.63 -12.63 -8.38
N GLY A 145 -12.76 -13.35 -8.53
CA GLY A 145 -12.87 -14.59 -9.28
C GLY A 145 -12.17 -15.79 -8.60
N LEU A 146 -12.19 -15.82 -7.26
CA LEU A 146 -11.83 -16.98 -6.44
C LEU A 146 -13.10 -17.63 -5.88
N ARG A 147 -13.04 -18.92 -5.59
CA ARG A 147 -14.17 -19.64 -5.00
C ARG A 147 -14.24 -19.40 -3.49
N PRO A 148 -15.43 -19.11 -2.93
CA PRO A 148 -15.61 -18.88 -1.47
C PRO A 148 -15.16 -20.05 -0.59
N ASP A 149 -15.28 -21.30 -1.06
CA ASP A 149 -14.83 -22.47 -0.31
C ASP A 149 -13.30 -22.52 -0.10
N GLN A 150 -12.54 -21.79 -0.90
CA GLN A 150 -11.08 -21.71 -0.80
C GLN A 150 -10.58 -20.79 0.33
N ILE A 151 -11.46 -20.11 1.08
CA ILE A 151 -11.07 -19.22 2.20
C ILE A 151 -10.26 -19.93 3.28
N HIS A 152 -10.43 -21.24 3.42
CA HIS A 152 -9.72 -22.06 4.40
C HIS A 152 -8.34 -22.54 3.92
N ASN A 153 -8.02 -22.37 2.64
CA ASN A 153 -6.77 -22.80 2.06
C ASN A 153 -5.62 -21.87 2.45
N TYR A 154 -4.42 -22.42 2.50
CA TYR A 154 -3.19 -21.68 2.76
C TYR A 154 -2.57 -21.17 1.45
N PRO A 155 -1.74 -20.10 1.50
CA PRO A 155 -1.14 -19.50 0.31
C PRO A 155 -0.41 -20.49 -0.61
N HIS A 156 0.24 -21.51 -0.07
CA HIS A 156 0.97 -22.51 -0.86
C HIS A 156 0.07 -23.41 -1.73
N GLN A 157 -1.25 -23.45 -1.43
CA GLN A 157 -2.25 -24.23 -2.18
C GLN A 157 -2.83 -23.47 -3.38
N PHE A 158 -2.40 -22.22 -3.59
CA PHE A 158 -2.85 -21.36 -4.68
C PHE A 158 -1.76 -21.18 -5.74
N SER A 159 -2.17 -21.06 -7.01
CA SER A 159 -1.28 -20.64 -8.09
C SER A 159 -0.80 -19.20 -7.90
N GLY A 160 0.26 -18.80 -8.62
CA GLY A 160 0.78 -17.44 -8.56
C GLY A 160 -0.28 -16.38 -8.88
N GLY A 161 -1.09 -16.60 -9.92
CA GLY A 161 -2.20 -15.70 -10.28
C GLY A 161 -3.31 -15.65 -9.23
N GLN A 162 -3.63 -16.79 -8.59
CA GLN A 162 -4.60 -16.81 -7.48
C GLN A 162 -4.07 -16.07 -6.25
N ARG A 163 -2.78 -16.19 -5.92
CA ARG A 163 -2.15 -15.41 -4.83
C ARG A 163 -2.21 -13.91 -5.11
N GLN A 164 -1.99 -13.49 -6.36
CA GLN A 164 -2.17 -12.09 -6.74
C GLN A 164 -3.60 -11.62 -6.51
N ARG A 165 -4.60 -12.43 -6.84
CA ARG A 165 -6.02 -12.13 -6.57
C ARG A 165 -6.31 -12.02 -5.08
N ILE A 166 -5.69 -12.85 -4.22
CA ILE A 166 -5.79 -12.73 -2.76
C ILE A 166 -5.22 -11.39 -2.28
N CYS A 167 -4.07 -10.94 -2.83
CA CYS A 167 -3.52 -9.62 -2.51
C CYS A 167 -4.46 -8.48 -2.92
N ILE A 168 -5.14 -8.62 -4.08
CA ILE A 168 -6.15 -7.65 -4.55
C ILE A 168 -7.36 -7.67 -3.61
N ALA A 169 -7.90 -8.84 -3.27
CA ALA A 169 -9.03 -8.97 -2.33
C ALA A 169 -8.71 -8.34 -0.98
N ARG A 170 -7.50 -8.55 -0.46
CA ARG A 170 -7.02 -7.92 0.78
C ARG A 170 -7.02 -6.39 0.67
N ALA A 171 -6.53 -5.83 -0.43
CA ALA A 171 -6.52 -4.39 -0.64
C ALA A 171 -7.96 -3.83 -0.74
N LEU A 172 -8.85 -4.52 -1.44
CA LEU A 172 -10.26 -4.13 -1.60
C LEU A 172 -11.08 -4.26 -0.32
N SER A 173 -10.60 -4.99 0.69
CA SER A 173 -11.36 -5.25 1.92
C SER A 173 -11.75 -3.99 2.68
N LEU A 174 -10.92 -2.94 2.61
CA LEU A 174 -11.16 -1.67 3.27
C LEU A 174 -11.98 -0.66 2.43
N GLY A 175 -12.26 -0.96 1.16
CA GLY A 175 -12.94 -0.06 0.23
C GLY A 175 -12.15 1.23 -0.01
N PRO A 176 -10.87 1.14 -0.42
CA PRO A 176 -10.01 2.29 -0.59
C PRO A 176 -10.48 3.23 -1.70
#